data_44429d2f92c8df8dd3378a4f8c0711ac
#
_entry.id   44429d2f92c8df8dd3378a4f8c0711ac
#
_cell.length_a   1.000
_cell.length_b   1.000
_cell.length_c   1.000
_cell.angle_alpha   90.00
_cell.angle_beta   90.00
_cell.angle_gamma   90.00
#
_symmetry.space_group_name_H-M   'P 1'
#
loop_
_entity.id
_entity.type
_entity.pdbx_description
1 polymer ?
#
loop_
_entity_poly.entity_id
_entity_poly.type
_entity_poly.pdbx_seq_one_letter_code
_entity_poly.pdbx_strand_id
1 'polypeptide(L)'
;MTADANGAPREMLVNLQGFMGVGDRKVSFPWKLFRFTPGGRHEPVILDMPATAQLQPADRPKAVPLTGSTQAGAEPGQMRIIDADVERPNGAKVGRVVDVLIGRDAQPQAVVLDVGGLVDPDRRTIAANWSALRFAPKDKSLRALLDLNDAQLKASPPYAGDKPILAVSPAAGGAPAAAPATARAGAKR
;
A
#
# COMPACT_ATOMS: atom_id res chain seq x y z
N MET A 1 4.84 2.87 -5.01
CA MET A 1 3.66 2.07 -5.36
C MET A 1 2.42 2.95 -5.33
N THR A 2 1.49 2.77 -6.28
CA THR A 2 0.14 3.32 -6.19
C THR A 2 -0.86 2.22 -5.88
N ALA A 3 -1.96 2.57 -5.22
CA ALA A 3 -3.09 1.67 -4.98
C ALA A 3 -4.41 2.37 -5.34
N ASP A 4 -5.43 1.60 -5.70
CA ASP A 4 -6.78 2.09 -5.95
C ASP A 4 -7.62 2.19 -4.66
N ALA A 5 -8.89 2.57 -4.80
CA ALA A 5 -9.83 2.71 -3.68
C ALA A 5 -10.09 1.40 -2.92
N ASN A 6 -9.83 0.25 -3.51
CA ASN A 6 -9.94 -1.06 -2.87
C ASN A 6 -8.63 -1.51 -2.22
N GLY A 7 -7.57 -0.70 -2.32
CA GLY A 7 -6.24 -1.04 -1.82
C GLY A 7 -5.48 -1.98 -2.76
N ALA A 8 -5.97 -2.24 -3.96
CA ALA A 8 -5.25 -3.08 -4.92
C ALA A 8 -4.07 -2.31 -5.54
N PRO A 9 -2.87 -2.91 -5.61
CA PRO A 9 -1.71 -2.27 -6.21
C PRO A 9 -1.90 -2.10 -7.72
N ARG A 10 -1.55 -0.93 -8.25
CA ARG A 10 -1.76 -0.57 -9.66
C ARG A 10 -0.46 -0.31 -10.41
N GLU A 11 0.43 0.45 -9.82
CA GLU A 11 1.69 0.82 -10.45
C GLU A 11 2.83 0.87 -9.43
N MET A 12 4.04 0.65 -9.90
CA MET A 12 5.27 0.86 -9.13
C MET A 12 6.11 1.94 -9.80
N LEU A 13 6.55 2.92 -9.01
CA LEU A 13 7.52 3.91 -9.45
C LEU A 13 8.93 3.36 -9.24
N VAL A 14 9.67 3.30 -10.32
CA VAL A 14 11.07 2.85 -10.35
C VAL A 14 11.96 4.03 -10.69
N ASN A 15 13.03 4.20 -9.94
CA ASN A 15 14.08 5.14 -10.29
C ASN A 15 15.12 4.43 -11.15
N LEU A 16 15.18 4.79 -12.42
CA LEU A 16 16.14 4.25 -13.38
C LEU A 16 17.42 5.08 -13.35
N GLN A 17 18.27 4.84 -12.35
CA GLN A 17 19.57 5.49 -12.26
C GLN A 17 20.55 4.88 -13.26
N GLY A 18 21.12 5.74 -14.12
CA GLY A 18 22.20 5.33 -15.02
C GLY A 18 21.86 4.30 -16.08
N PHE A 19 20.59 3.90 -16.20
CA PHE A 19 20.17 2.96 -17.25
C PHE A 19 20.22 3.64 -18.62
N MET A 20 21.05 3.11 -19.51
CA MET A 20 21.27 3.60 -20.89
C MET A 20 21.70 5.08 -20.99
N GLY A 21 22.47 5.61 -20.04
CA GLY A 21 22.99 7.00 -20.10
C GLY A 21 21.91 8.07 -19.93
N VAL A 22 20.71 7.74 -19.59
CA VAL A 22 19.63 8.66 -19.25
C VAL A 22 19.70 8.90 -17.75
N GLY A 23 19.97 10.15 -17.30
CA GLY A 23 20.09 10.52 -15.89
C GLY A 23 18.93 10.03 -15.01
N ASP A 24 18.91 10.40 -13.75
CA ASP A 24 17.87 10.01 -12.78
C ASP A 24 16.46 10.25 -13.32
N ARG A 25 15.76 9.18 -13.65
CA ARG A 25 14.40 9.24 -14.20
C ARG A 25 13.48 8.35 -13.38
N LYS A 26 12.43 8.92 -12.81
CA LYS A 26 11.33 8.15 -12.22
C LYS A 26 10.34 7.76 -13.31
N VAL A 27 10.04 6.48 -13.38
CA VAL A 27 9.11 5.90 -14.35
C VAL A 27 8.12 5.03 -13.63
N SER A 28 6.85 5.13 -13.99
CA SER A 28 5.78 4.27 -13.47
C SER A 28 5.58 3.08 -14.39
N PHE A 29 5.55 1.89 -13.83
CA PHE A 29 5.27 0.65 -14.52
C PHE A 29 4.02 -0.01 -13.93
N PRO A 30 3.17 -0.65 -14.75
CA PRO A 30 2.06 -1.44 -14.28
C PRO A 30 2.51 -2.52 -13.29
N TRP A 31 1.76 -2.68 -12.19
CA TRP A 31 2.10 -3.63 -11.12
C TRP A 31 2.28 -5.06 -11.60
N LYS A 32 1.46 -5.49 -12.55
CA LYS A 32 1.49 -6.85 -13.12
C LYS A 32 2.80 -7.25 -13.80
N LEU A 33 3.67 -6.29 -14.11
CA LEU A 33 4.99 -6.55 -14.70
C LEU A 33 6.04 -6.92 -13.65
N PHE A 34 5.71 -6.87 -12.36
CA PHE A 34 6.64 -7.18 -11.30
C PHE A 34 6.39 -8.58 -10.74
N ARG A 35 7.48 -9.31 -10.54
CA ARG A 35 7.51 -10.57 -9.79
C ARG A 35 8.31 -10.38 -8.51
N PHE A 36 7.79 -10.90 -7.41
CA PHE A 36 8.41 -10.82 -6.10
C PHE A 36 8.88 -12.19 -5.66
N THR A 37 10.16 -12.30 -5.28
CA THR A 37 10.78 -13.54 -4.81
C THR A 37 11.33 -13.33 -3.39
N PRO A 38 10.48 -13.34 -2.37
CA PRO A 38 10.91 -13.14 -0.99
C PRO A 38 11.95 -14.18 -0.56
N GLY A 39 13.02 -13.73 0.09
CA GLY A 39 14.10 -14.60 0.55
C GLY A 39 15.15 -14.94 -0.52
N GLY A 40 15.01 -14.45 -1.73
CA GLY A 40 16.08 -14.49 -2.73
C GLY A 40 17.23 -13.56 -2.34
N ARG A 41 18.46 -14.09 -2.34
CA ARG A 41 19.65 -13.29 -1.94
C ARG A 41 20.05 -12.26 -2.98
N HIS A 42 19.61 -12.38 -4.22
CA HIS A 42 20.13 -11.60 -5.34
C HIS A 42 19.08 -10.80 -6.15
N GLU A 43 17.84 -11.25 -6.23
CA GLU A 43 16.81 -10.58 -7.05
C GLU A 43 15.43 -10.68 -6.39
N PRO A 44 15.16 -9.88 -5.35
CA PRO A 44 13.88 -9.94 -4.64
C PRO A 44 12.71 -9.41 -5.48
N VAL A 45 12.99 -8.53 -6.44
CA VAL A 45 11.99 -7.92 -7.33
C VAL A 45 12.50 -7.96 -8.77
N ILE A 46 11.74 -8.59 -9.64
CA ILE A 46 12.05 -8.73 -11.07
C ILE A 46 11.00 -7.93 -11.85
N LEU A 47 11.45 -7.00 -12.70
CA LEU A 47 10.61 -6.35 -13.69
C LEU A 47 10.63 -7.18 -14.98
N ASP A 48 9.51 -7.83 -15.27
CA ASP A 48 9.33 -8.64 -16.49
C ASP A 48 8.82 -7.75 -17.62
N MET A 49 9.77 -7.24 -18.40
CA MET A 49 9.44 -6.38 -19.54
C MET A 49 9.39 -7.19 -20.83
N PRO A 50 8.21 -7.36 -21.44
CA PRO A 50 8.15 -7.90 -22.79
C PRO A 50 8.90 -6.99 -23.77
N ALA A 51 9.32 -7.54 -24.90
CA ALA A 51 9.96 -6.74 -25.96
C ALA A 51 9.08 -5.51 -26.26
N THR A 52 9.71 -4.35 -26.45
CA THR A 52 9.02 -3.04 -26.53
C THR A 52 7.89 -3.02 -27.59
N ALA A 53 8.04 -3.82 -28.68
CA ALA A 53 7.03 -3.97 -29.72
C ALA A 53 5.75 -4.71 -29.23
N GLN A 54 5.81 -5.43 -28.12
CA GLN A 54 4.70 -6.21 -27.56
C GLN A 54 3.99 -5.50 -26.39
N LEU A 55 4.52 -4.35 -25.94
CA LEU A 55 3.87 -3.58 -24.88
C LEU A 55 2.55 -3.00 -25.37
N GLN A 56 1.46 -3.39 -24.72
CA GLN A 56 0.18 -2.72 -24.92
C GLN A 56 0.27 -1.27 -24.46
N PRO A 57 -0.55 -0.35 -25.01
CA PRO A 57 -0.53 1.05 -24.59
C PRO A 57 -0.67 1.25 -23.08
N ALA A 58 -1.48 0.41 -22.41
CA ALA A 58 -1.67 0.43 -20.95
C ALA A 58 -0.43 -0.06 -20.16
N ASP A 59 0.47 -0.81 -20.79
CA ASP A 59 1.67 -1.37 -20.16
C ASP A 59 2.92 -0.52 -20.39
N ARG A 60 2.79 0.55 -21.16
CA ARG A 60 3.92 1.45 -21.43
C ARG A 60 4.32 2.20 -20.18
N PRO A 61 5.64 2.31 -19.88
CA PRO A 61 6.09 3.09 -18.75
C PRO A 61 5.74 4.57 -18.93
N LYS A 62 5.28 5.19 -17.87
CA LYS A 62 4.92 6.61 -17.84
C LYS A 62 5.98 7.41 -17.11
N ALA A 63 6.48 8.48 -17.73
CA ALA A 63 7.37 9.42 -17.05
C ALA A 63 6.59 10.17 -15.95
N VAL A 64 7.19 10.28 -14.78
CA VAL A 64 6.59 10.94 -13.61
C VAL A 64 7.46 12.13 -13.22
N PRO A 65 6.91 13.31 -12.94
CA PRO A 65 7.67 14.45 -12.45
C PRO A 65 8.48 14.10 -11.18
N LEU A 66 9.73 14.54 -11.13
CA LEU A 66 10.61 14.33 -9.96
C LEU A 66 10.22 15.20 -8.77
N THR A 67 9.66 16.36 -9.04
CA THR A 67 9.20 17.31 -8.04
C THR A 67 7.70 17.21 -7.91
N GLY A 68 7.22 17.09 -6.71
CA GLY A 68 5.80 17.13 -6.46
C GLY A 68 5.38 16.56 -5.14
N SER A 69 4.18 16.90 -4.78
CA SER A 69 3.48 16.33 -3.65
C SER A 69 3.42 14.80 -3.76
N THR A 70 3.18 14.14 -2.65
CA THR A 70 3.00 12.68 -2.54
C THR A 70 1.96 12.11 -3.52
N GLN A 71 1.10 12.96 -4.07
CA GLN A 71 0.04 12.58 -5.00
C GLN A 71 0.34 12.91 -6.48
N ALA A 72 1.42 13.66 -6.76
CA ALA A 72 1.79 13.95 -8.15
C ALA A 72 2.18 12.66 -8.87
N GLY A 73 1.53 12.37 -9.99
CA GLY A 73 1.77 11.21 -10.85
C GLY A 73 0.91 9.98 -10.55
N ALA A 74 -0.04 10.03 -9.63
CA ALA A 74 -1.08 9.01 -9.53
C ALA A 74 -2.20 9.31 -10.56
N GLU A 75 -2.71 8.26 -11.20
CA GLU A 75 -3.89 8.37 -12.05
C GLU A 75 -5.15 8.70 -11.22
N PRO A 76 -6.19 9.29 -11.82
CA PRO A 76 -7.46 9.51 -11.12
C PRO A 76 -7.97 8.22 -10.46
N GLY A 77 -8.38 8.32 -9.19
CA GLY A 77 -8.83 7.15 -8.41
C GLY A 77 -7.70 6.25 -7.87
N GLN A 78 -6.46 6.68 -7.98
CA GLN A 78 -5.29 6.03 -7.37
C GLN A 78 -4.61 6.98 -6.39
N MET A 79 -3.85 6.41 -5.45
CA MET A 79 -3.05 7.17 -4.50
C MET A 79 -1.64 6.57 -4.41
N ARG A 80 -0.63 7.43 -4.28
CA ARG A 80 0.73 7.00 -3.93
C ARG A 80 0.75 6.62 -2.46
N ILE A 81 1.27 5.43 -2.19
CA ILE A 81 1.25 4.88 -0.83
C ILE A 81 2.45 5.36 -0.02
N ILE A 82 3.66 5.26 -0.58
CA ILE A 82 4.85 5.74 0.11
C ILE A 82 4.76 7.25 0.31
N ASP A 83 5.10 7.71 1.49
CA ASP A 83 4.99 9.10 1.98
C ASP A 83 3.55 9.61 2.15
N ALA A 84 2.53 8.76 1.96
CA ALA A 84 1.16 9.16 2.20
C ALA A 84 0.88 9.42 3.69
N ASP A 85 0.20 10.50 3.97
CA ASP A 85 -0.37 10.75 5.29
C ASP A 85 -1.48 9.74 5.59
N VAL A 86 -1.49 9.24 6.81
CA VAL A 86 -2.50 8.32 7.33
C VAL A 86 -3.32 9.03 8.39
N GLU A 87 -4.63 9.03 8.18
CA GLU A 87 -5.60 9.73 9.03
C GLU A 87 -6.50 8.71 9.74
N ARG A 88 -7.17 9.15 10.78
CA ARG A 88 -8.32 8.45 11.36
C ARG A 88 -9.61 8.83 10.63
N PRO A 89 -10.71 8.09 10.84
CA PRO A 89 -12.00 8.47 10.30
C PRO A 89 -12.45 9.89 10.70
N ASN A 90 -12.03 10.37 11.86
CA ASN A 90 -12.31 11.75 12.33
C ASN A 90 -11.38 12.83 11.72
N GLY A 91 -10.48 12.45 10.80
CA GLY A 91 -9.53 13.36 10.15
C GLY A 91 -8.25 13.64 10.93
N ALA A 92 -8.08 13.09 12.13
CA ALA A 92 -6.85 13.27 12.90
C ALA A 92 -5.71 12.49 12.23
N LYS A 93 -4.58 13.16 11.99
CA LYS A 93 -3.37 12.53 11.44
C LYS A 93 -2.77 11.57 12.47
N VAL A 94 -2.49 10.35 12.03
CA VAL A 94 -1.85 9.30 12.83
C VAL A 94 -0.35 9.22 12.55
N GLY A 95 0.03 9.39 11.29
CA GLY A 95 1.40 9.24 10.88
C GLY A 95 1.54 9.27 9.37
N ARG A 96 2.60 8.62 8.87
CA ARG A 96 2.93 8.55 7.45
C ARG A 96 3.40 7.15 7.08
N VAL A 97 3.07 6.72 5.88
CA VAL A 97 3.59 5.47 5.32
C VAL A 97 5.06 5.64 4.94
N VAL A 98 5.92 4.78 5.46
CA VAL A 98 7.35 4.76 5.14
C VAL A 98 7.75 3.56 4.28
N ASP A 99 7.00 2.44 4.37
CA ASP A 99 7.26 1.25 3.55
C ASP A 99 6.00 0.40 3.37
N VAL A 100 6.04 -0.53 2.39
CA VAL A 100 4.98 -1.52 2.15
C VAL A 100 5.62 -2.89 1.99
N LEU A 101 5.16 -3.85 2.77
CA LEU A 101 5.64 -5.22 2.76
C LEU A 101 4.78 -6.05 1.79
N ILE A 102 5.44 -6.60 0.77
CA ILE A 102 4.79 -7.33 -0.32
C ILE A 102 5.03 -8.83 -0.12
N GLY A 103 3.97 -9.61 -0.25
CA GLY A 103 4.03 -11.08 -0.20
C GLY A 103 4.51 -11.70 -1.52
N ARG A 104 4.69 -13.03 -1.51
CA ARG A 104 5.07 -13.81 -2.70
C ARG A 104 4.02 -13.80 -3.80
N ASP A 105 2.79 -13.57 -3.41
CA ASP A 105 1.61 -13.44 -4.28
C ASP A 105 1.51 -12.06 -4.93
N ALA A 106 2.55 -11.24 -4.80
CA ALA A 106 2.58 -9.84 -5.23
C ALA A 106 1.47 -8.99 -4.59
N GLN A 107 0.94 -9.39 -3.43
CA GLN A 107 -0.05 -8.61 -2.70
C GLN A 107 0.59 -7.89 -1.51
N PRO A 108 0.17 -6.65 -1.21
CA PRO A 108 0.54 -5.97 0.01
C PRO A 108 0.04 -6.75 1.23
N GLN A 109 0.95 -7.08 2.16
CA GLN A 109 0.65 -7.81 3.38
C GLN A 109 0.56 -6.87 4.58
N ALA A 110 1.45 -5.90 4.63
CA ALA A 110 1.49 -4.92 5.70
C ALA A 110 2.03 -3.58 5.20
N VAL A 111 1.75 -2.55 5.96
CA VAL A 111 2.29 -1.21 5.78
C VAL A 111 3.14 -0.85 7.00
N VAL A 112 4.28 -0.24 6.75
CA VAL A 112 5.14 0.31 7.80
C VAL A 112 4.80 1.79 7.95
N LEU A 113 4.43 2.17 9.15
CA LEU A 113 3.97 3.50 9.51
C LEU A 113 4.95 4.16 10.47
N ASP A 114 5.34 5.38 10.16
CA ASP A 114 5.96 6.28 11.10
C ASP A 114 4.83 7.00 11.86
N VAL A 115 4.59 6.56 13.09
CA VAL A 115 3.52 7.08 13.96
C VAL A 115 4.10 7.96 15.05
N GLY A 116 3.37 8.99 15.38
CA GLY A 116 3.79 10.03 16.30
C GLY A 116 3.72 11.39 15.59
N GLY A 117 3.27 12.39 16.29
CA GLY A 117 3.08 13.75 15.78
C GLY A 117 4.01 14.74 16.45
N LEU A 118 3.88 16.02 16.07
CA LEU A 118 4.56 17.16 16.70
C LEU A 118 4.35 17.27 18.22
N VAL A 119 3.36 16.55 18.76
CA VAL A 119 2.93 16.60 20.17
C VAL A 119 3.30 15.34 20.95
N ASP A 120 3.59 14.22 20.26
CA ASP A 120 3.98 12.96 20.91
C ASP A 120 5.50 12.77 20.74
N PRO A 121 6.27 12.85 21.84
CA PRO A 121 7.73 12.68 21.79
C PRO A 121 8.14 11.25 21.38
N ASP A 122 7.23 10.26 21.45
CA ASP A 122 7.52 8.86 21.15
C ASP A 122 7.28 8.52 19.69
N ARG A 123 7.96 9.23 18.79
CA ARG A 123 7.97 8.87 17.37
C ARG A 123 8.54 7.47 17.19
N ARG A 124 7.76 6.58 16.59
CA ARG A 124 8.15 5.19 16.37
C ARG A 124 7.60 4.64 15.07
N THR A 125 8.28 3.64 14.57
CA THR A 125 7.85 2.92 13.37
C THR A 125 7.17 1.62 13.79
N ILE A 126 5.97 1.36 13.25
CA ILE A 126 5.20 0.15 13.50
C ILE A 126 4.80 -0.51 12.18
N ALA A 127 4.55 -1.82 12.19
CA ALA A 127 3.93 -2.51 11.07
C ALA A 127 2.43 -2.73 11.37
N ALA A 128 1.57 -2.34 10.44
CA ALA A 128 0.14 -2.61 10.48
C ALA A 128 -0.26 -3.53 9.33
N ASN A 129 -1.20 -4.43 9.54
CA ASN A 129 -1.72 -5.28 8.48
C ASN A 129 -2.33 -4.40 7.38
N TRP A 130 -2.15 -4.80 6.11
CA TRP A 130 -2.70 -4.04 4.99
C TRP A 130 -4.21 -3.81 5.10
N SER A 131 -4.95 -4.79 5.63
CA SER A 131 -6.38 -4.69 5.87
C SER A 131 -6.79 -3.63 6.90
N ALA A 132 -5.84 -3.12 7.70
CA ALA A 132 -6.08 -2.00 8.59
C ALA A 132 -6.13 -0.64 7.85
N LEU A 133 -5.68 -0.58 6.60
CA LEU A 133 -5.80 0.60 5.76
C LEU A 133 -7.09 0.55 4.94
N ARG A 134 -7.81 1.68 4.94
CA ARG A 134 -8.94 1.92 4.05
C ARG A 134 -8.65 3.14 3.20
N PHE A 135 -9.10 3.11 1.96
CA PHE A 135 -8.91 4.19 1.01
C PHE A 135 -10.25 4.85 0.74
N ALA A 136 -10.40 6.10 1.15
CA ALA A 136 -11.63 6.84 0.99
C ALA A 136 -11.45 8.00 0.01
N PRO A 137 -12.45 8.32 -0.82
CA PRO A 137 -12.41 9.50 -1.68
C PRO A 137 -12.23 10.78 -0.87
N LYS A 138 -11.37 11.67 -1.37
CA LYS A 138 -11.19 13.04 -0.86
C LYS A 138 -10.98 13.95 -2.07
N ASP A 139 -11.99 14.71 -2.41
CA ASP A 139 -12.01 15.56 -3.62
C ASP A 139 -11.70 14.74 -4.90
N LYS A 140 -10.60 15.06 -5.57
CA LYS A 140 -10.12 14.37 -6.79
C LYS A 140 -9.10 13.27 -6.51
N SER A 141 -8.86 12.95 -5.23
CA SER A 141 -7.84 12.01 -4.77
C SER A 141 -8.41 11.01 -3.77
N LEU A 142 -7.56 10.11 -3.29
CA LEU A 142 -7.86 9.21 -2.18
C LEU A 142 -7.09 9.68 -0.94
N ARG A 143 -7.62 9.34 0.24
CA ARG A 143 -6.92 9.44 1.52
C ARG A 143 -6.82 8.06 2.16
N ALA A 144 -5.73 7.82 2.89
CA ALA A 144 -5.54 6.60 3.65
C ALA A 144 -6.09 6.77 5.07
N LEU A 145 -6.99 5.90 5.46
CA LEU A 145 -7.57 5.84 6.79
C LEU A 145 -7.07 4.61 7.52
N LEU A 146 -6.69 4.76 8.78
CA LEU A 146 -6.24 3.65 9.63
C LEU A 146 -7.35 3.23 10.57
N ASP A 147 -7.70 1.95 10.50
CA ASP A 147 -8.70 1.29 11.35
C ASP A 147 -8.03 0.62 12.57
N LEU A 148 -7.23 1.39 13.30
CA LEU A 148 -6.61 0.99 14.57
C LEU A 148 -6.91 2.05 15.62
N ASN A 149 -7.28 1.61 16.83
CA ASN A 149 -7.50 2.52 17.95
C ASN A 149 -6.17 2.86 18.67
N ASP A 150 -6.24 3.82 19.61
CA ASP A 150 -5.06 4.29 20.36
C ASP A 150 -4.38 3.19 21.18
N ALA A 151 -5.17 2.32 21.78
CA ALA A 151 -4.65 1.22 22.56
C ALA A 151 -3.88 0.23 21.67
N GLN A 152 -4.41 -0.09 20.48
CA GLN A 152 -3.74 -0.93 19.51
C GLN A 152 -2.45 -0.29 18.99
N LEU A 153 -2.51 1.00 18.68
CA LEU A 153 -1.31 1.75 18.27
C LEU A 153 -0.25 1.75 19.36
N LYS A 154 -0.62 2.02 20.62
CA LYS A 154 0.32 2.03 21.74
C LYS A 154 0.90 0.65 22.05
N ALA A 155 0.10 -0.40 21.93
CA ALA A 155 0.52 -1.78 22.13
C ALA A 155 1.31 -2.37 20.97
N SER A 156 1.37 -1.68 19.81
CA SER A 156 2.09 -2.16 18.65
C SER A 156 3.58 -2.24 18.93
N PRO A 157 4.24 -3.38 18.65
CA PRO A 157 5.68 -3.50 18.76
C PRO A 157 6.37 -2.60 17.73
N PRO A 158 7.57 -2.08 18.04
CA PRO A 158 8.34 -1.33 17.08
C PRO A 158 8.76 -2.24 15.92
N TYR A 159 8.62 -1.72 14.69
CA TYR A 159 9.10 -2.40 13.49
C TYR A 159 10.64 -2.33 13.43
N ALA A 160 11.26 -3.48 13.15
CA ALA A 160 12.68 -3.60 12.85
C ALA A 160 12.84 -4.59 11.70
N GLY A 161 13.55 -4.20 10.65
CA GLY A 161 13.71 -5.01 9.43
C GLY A 161 14.51 -6.29 9.59
N ASP A 162 15.28 -6.40 10.68
CA ASP A 162 16.12 -7.54 11.06
C ASP A 162 15.40 -8.55 11.98
N LYS A 163 14.16 -8.26 12.38
CA LYS A 163 13.34 -9.09 13.28
C LYS A 163 12.09 -9.62 12.60
N PRO A 164 11.48 -10.69 13.14
CA PRO A 164 10.18 -11.15 12.68
C PRO A 164 9.16 -10.00 12.67
N ILE A 165 8.47 -9.84 11.55
CA ILE A 165 7.51 -8.75 11.38
C ILE A 165 6.22 -9.08 12.12
N LEU A 166 5.87 -8.25 13.10
CA LEU A 166 4.62 -8.33 13.84
C LEU A 166 3.69 -7.21 13.39
N ALA A 167 2.82 -7.52 12.43
CA ALA A 167 1.85 -6.56 11.92
C ALA A 167 0.58 -6.55 12.78
N VAL A 168 0.17 -5.37 13.22
CA VAL A 168 -1.05 -5.19 14.01
C VAL A 168 -2.27 -5.21 13.11
N SER A 169 -3.26 -6.01 13.49
CA SER A 169 -4.53 -6.12 12.77
C SER A 169 -5.64 -5.33 13.48
N PRO A 170 -6.67 -4.90 12.76
CA PRO A 170 -7.88 -4.35 13.37
C PRO A 170 -8.46 -5.32 14.41
N ALA A 171 -9.08 -4.81 15.46
CA ALA A 171 -9.82 -5.66 16.38
C ALA A 171 -10.93 -6.40 15.61
N ALA A 172 -11.09 -7.69 15.88
CA ALA A 172 -12.16 -8.50 15.29
C ALA A 172 -13.53 -8.01 15.82
N GLY A 173 -14.07 -6.95 15.23
CA GLY A 173 -15.31 -6.31 15.67
C GLY A 173 -15.93 -5.37 14.63
N GLY A 174 -15.33 -5.26 13.44
CA GLY A 174 -15.79 -4.34 12.40
C GLY A 174 -16.15 -4.98 11.05
N ALA A 175 -16.24 -6.30 10.94
CA ALA A 175 -16.82 -6.91 9.76
C ALA A 175 -18.34 -6.74 9.84
N PRO A 176 -19.06 -6.20 8.82
CA PRO A 176 -20.50 -6.33 8.74
C PRO A 176 -20.82 -7.82 8.75
N ALA A 177 -21.58 -8.27 9.75
CA ALA A 177 -22.06 -9.62 9.84
C ALA A 177 -22.73 -10.00 8.52
N ALA A 178 -22.19 -11.01 7.83
CA ALA A 178 -22.89 -11.64 6.72
C ALA A 178 -24.24 -12.11 7.26
N ALA A 179 -25.33 -11.62 6.67
CA ALA A 179 -26.68 -12.02 7.02
C ALA A 179 -26.79 -13.54 6.94
N PRO A 180 -27.44 -14.21 7.92
CA PRO A 180 -27.60 -15.66 7.87
C PRO A 180 -28.49 -16.00 6.66
N ALA A 181 -27.96 -16.84 5.79
CA ALA A 181 -28.75 -17.44 4.71
C ALA A 181 -29.88 -18.25 5.35
N THR A 182 -31.09 -17.74 5.24
CA THR A 182 -32.32 -18.46 5.62
C THR A 182 -32.40 -19.75 4.81
N ALA A 183 -32.12 -20.87 5.46
CA ALA A 183 -32.40 -22.20 4.92
C ALA A 183 -33.91 -22.34 4.71
N ARG A 184 -34.30 -22.35 3.46
CA ARG A 184 -35.67 -22.69 3.07
C ARG A 184 -35.87 -24.19 3.28
N ALA A 185 -36.56 -24.54 4.36
CA ALA A 185 -37.04 -25.89 4.61
C ALA A 185 -38.00 -26.27 3.50
N GLY A 186 -37.68 -27.31 2.74
CA GLY A 186 -38.57 -27.92 1.79
C GLY A 186 -39.69 -28.70 2.52
N ALA A 187 -40.93 -28.28 2.34
CA ALA A 187 -42.08 -29.08 2.71
C ALA A 187 -42.37 -30.11 1.62
N LYS A 188 -42.34 -31.37 2.02
CA LYS A 188 -42.91 -32.48 1.25
C LYS A 188 -44.44 -32.38 1.23
N ARG A 189 -45.02 -32.58 0.08
CA ARG A 189 -46.22 -33.42 -0.17
C ARG A 189 -46.17 -33.94 -1.59
#